data_8555d1f10139970056e43e84b8b00f7f
#
_entry.id   8555d1f10139970056e43e84b8b00f7f
#
_cell.length_a   1.000
_cell.length_b   1.000
_cell.length_c   1.000
_cell.angle_alpha   90.00
_cell.angle_beta   90.00
_cell.angle_gamma   90.00
#
_symmetry.space_group_name_H-M   'P 1'
#
loop_
_entity.id
_entity.type
_entity.pdbx_description
1 polymer ?
#
loop_
_entity_poly.entity_id
_entity_poly.type
_entity_poly.pdbx_seq_one_letter_code
_entity_poly.pdbx_strand_id
1 'polypeptide(L)'
;MTELWLVDLIEAAPVLEALERETPRLSDEDRRRALRLRDADERRQRLAAYGALRIALERWGGARVRRTAYRRNASGSPSLAGMPAFSLSHADGVALIGVTPARAIGVDLERERRVRVSARRRQEILAAGAGLAGAVVNAPATDRHFLQAWVRLEAYAKAQGESLGRVLDDLQLRSPGRRALSLANIEAGARQQAERRGLRVIDLALPASLLGAVALERPAPPPRLRRFPADLDGLRRLLLAAGAVEVLIP
;
A
#
# COMPACT_ATOMS: atom_id res chain seq x y z
N MET A 1 -0.64 -17.29 0.45
CA MET A 1 -0.16 -16.58 -0.77
C MET A 1 -0.55 -15.12 -0.66
N THR A 2 0.33 -14.19 -1.03
CA THR A 2 0.04 -12.74 -1.02
C THR A 2 -0.94 -12.37 -2.11
N GLU A 3 -2.00 -11.65 -1.76
CA GLU A 3 -3.01 -11.12 -2.67
C GLU A 3 -2.91 -9.59 -2.76
N LEU A 4 -2.93 -9.07 -3.98
CA LEU A 4 -3.03 -7.64 -4.26
C LEU A 4 -4.32 -7.37 -5.03
N TRP A 5 -5.04 -6.31 -4.66
CA TRP A 5 -6.28 -5.89 -5.29
C TRP A 5 -6.16 -4.44 -5.77
N LEU A 6 -6.33 -4.24 -7.06
CA LEU A 6 -6.49 -2.91 -7.65
C LEU A 6 -7.98 -2.60 -7.73
N VAL A 7 -8.41 -1.55 -7.07
CA VAL A 7 -9.81 -1.13 -6.92
C VAL A 7 -10.02 0.16 -7.68
N ASP A 8 -10.91 0.17 -8.66
CA ASP A 8 -11.46 1.41 -9.19
C ASP A 8 -12.51 1.91 -8.20
N LEU A 9 -12.20 2.99 -7.49
CA LEU A 9 -13.06 3.52 -6.42
C LEU A 9 -14.30 4.23 -6.98
N ILE A 10 -14.24 4.71 -8.21
CA ILE A 10 -15.36 5.39 -8.85
C ILE A 10 -16.39 4.34 -9.27
N GLU A 11 -15.94 3.29 -9.97
CA GLU A 11 -16.81 2.19 -10.41
C GLU A 11 -17.34 1.36 -9.22
N ALA A 12 -16.50 1.07 -8.22
CA ALA A 12 -16.87 0.20 -7.11
C ALA A 12 -17.70 0.90 -6.00
N ALA A 13 -17.66 2.24 -5.87
CA ALA A 13 -18.33 2.94 -4.79
C ALA A 13 -19.82 2.63 -4.69
N PRO A 14 -20.63 2.65 -5.77
CA PRO A 14 -22.07 2.40 -5.65
C PRO A 14 -22.40 1.02 -5.10
N VAL A 15 -21.69 -0.03 -5.55
CA VAL A 15 -21.93 -1.40 -5.09
C VAL A 15 -21.40 -1.62 -3.67
N LEU A 16 -20.28 -0.99 -3.31
CA LEU A 16 -19.76 -1.04 -1.94
C LEU A 16 -20.67 -0.32 -0.95
N GLU A 17 -21.30 0.80 -1.34
CA GLU A 17 -22.31 1.50 -0.55
C GLU A 17 -23.57 0.66 -0.36
N ALA A 18 -24.04 -0.02 -1.42
CA ALA A 18 -25.19 -0.93 -1.33
C ALA A 18 -24.90 -2.09 -0.36
N LEU A 19 -23.73 -2.72 -0.51
CA LEU A 19 -23.31 -3.83 0.34
C LEU A 19 -23.09 -3.40 1.81
N GLU A 20 -22.63 -2.17 2.03
CA GLU A 20 -22.46 -1.60 3.39
C GLU A 20 -23.81 -1.30 4.06
N ARG A 21 -24.84 -0.94 3.29
CA ARG A 21 -26.22 -0.77 3.81
C ARG A 21 -26.85 -2.12 4.19
N GLU A 22 -26.64 -3.16 3.39
CA GLU A 22 -27.15 -4.51 3.66
C GLU A 22 -26.41 -5.15 4.85
N THR A 23 -25.10 -5.04 4.86
CA THR A 23 -24.25 -5.67 5.86
C THR A 23 -23.10 -4.74 6.23
N PRO A 24 -23.23 -3.96 7.29
CA PRO A 24 -22.22 -3.00 7.72
C PRO A 24 -20.88 -3.65 8.05
N ARG A 25 -19.79 -3.18 7.41
CA ARG A 25 -18.42 -3.64 7.57
C ARG A 25 -17.49 -2.60 8.16
N LEU A 26 -17.79 -1.33 7.89
CA LEU A 26 -16.98 -0.21 8.35
C LEU A 26 -17.13 -0.02 9.86
N SER A 27 -15.99 0.15 10.54
CA SER A 27 -15.99 0.57 11.94
C SER A 27 -16.33 2.06 12.08
N ASP A 28 -16.69 2.47 13.30
CA ASP A 28 -16.92 3.90 13.60
C ASP A 28 -15.65 4.75 13.38
N GLU A 29 -14.47 4.15 13.56
CA GLU A 29 -13.21 4.82 13.25
C GLU A 29 -13.05 5.06 11.75
N ASP A 30 -13.35 4.07 10.89
CA ASP A 30 -13.29 4.21 9.44
C ASP A 30 -14.18 5.36 8.98
N ARG A 31 -15.41 5.43 9.49
CA ARG A 31 -16.38 6.48 9.19
C ARG A 31 -15.89 7.85 9.67
N ARG A 32 -15.43 7.95 10.93
CA ARG A 32 -14.90 9.21 11.48
C ARG A 32 -13.71 9.73 10.71
N ARG A 33 -12.82 8.84 10.23
CA ARG A 33 -11.66 9.24 9.42
C ARG A 33 -12.08 9.77 8.05
N ALA A 34 -13.06 9.16 7.42
CA ALA A 34 -13.60 9.66 6.15
C ALA A 34 -14.31 11.01 6.32
N LEU A 35 -15.05 11.20 7.41
CA LEU A 35 -15.74 12.46 7.72
C LEU A 35 -14.81 13.66 7.96
N ARG A 36 -13.50 13.45 8.17
CA ARG A 36 -12.52 14.55 8.26
C ARG A 36 -12.23 15.19 6.90
N LEU A 37 -12.55 14.51 5.81
CA LEU A 37 -12.39 15.04 4.47
C LEU A 37 -13.54 16.02 4.17
N ARG A 38 -13.20 17.19 3.63
CA ARG A 38 -14.18 18.24 3.31
C ARG A 38 -14.95 17.95 2.03
N ASP A 39 -14.22 17.43 1.05
CA ASP A 39 -14.78 17.06 -0.25
C ASP A 39 -15.64 15.80 -0.15
N ALA A 40 -16.81 15.81 -0.79
CA ALA A 40 -17.79 14.72 -0.72
C ALA A 40 -17.32 13.50 -1.54
N ASP A 41 -16.70 13.74 -2.70
CA ASP A 41 -16.21 12.66 -3.57
C ASP A 41 -14.97 12.00 -2.97
N GLU A 42 -14.04 12.78 -2.41
CA GLU A 42 -12.91 12.22 -1.66
C GLU A 42 -13.38 11.38 -0.48
N ARG A 43 -14.41 11.83 0.24
CA ARG A 43 -15.01 11.10 1.36
C ARG A 43 -15.63 9.79 0.89
N ARG A 44 -16.38 9.83 -0.22
CA ARG A 44 -16.99 8.65 -0.85
C ARG A 44 -15.94 7.64 -1.27
N GLN A 45 -14.91 8.08 -1.98
CA GLN A 45 -13.78 7.25 -2.39
C GLN A 45 -13.05 6.64 -1.18
N ARG A 46 -12.87 7.41 -0.10
CA ARG A 46 -12.25 6.91 1.14
C ARG A 46 -13.07 5.81 1.79
N LEU A 47 -14.39 5.97 1.86
CA LEU A 47 -15.29 4.93 2.38
C LEU A 47 -15.27 3.69 1.50
N ALA A 48 -15.27 3.86 0.18
CA ALA A 48 -15.14 2.76 -0.77
C ALA A 48 -13.81 2.00 -0.60
N ALA A 49 -12.69 2.70 -0.44
CA ALA A 49 -11.38 2.09 -0.19
C ALA A 49 -11.37 1.28 1.12
N TYR A 50 -11.95 1.82 2.19
CA TYR A 50 -12.08 1.09 3.45
C TYR A 50 -13.04 -0.11 3.33
N GLY A 51 -14.17 0.03 2.63
CA GLY A 51 -15.10 -1.06 2.35
C GLY A 51 -14.44 -2.21 1.59
N ALA A 52 -13.69 -1.89 0.53
CA ALA A 52 -12.93 -2.87 -0.24
C ALA A 52 -11.88 -3.57 0.61
N LEU A 53 -11.14 -2.83 1.47
CA LEU A 53 -10.19 -3.42 2.42
C LEU A 53 -10.90 -4.38 3.39
N ARG A 54 -12.06 -4.00 3.95
CA ARG A 54 -12.83 -4.87 4.85
C ARG A 54 -13.28 -6.15 4.16
N ILE A 55 -13.72 -6.08 2.90
CA ILE A 55 -14.07 -7.26 2.10
C ILE A 55 -12.85 -8.14 1.84
N ALA A 56 -11.70 -7.55 1.48
CA ALA A 56 -10.47 -8.30 1.30
C ALA A 56 -10.04 -9.04 2.59
N LEU A 57 -10.18 -8.39 3.75
CA LEU A 57 -9.88 -8.99 5.04
C LEU A 57 -10.93 -10.02 5.50
N GLU A 58 -12.21 -9.82 5.16
CA GLU A 58 -13.29 -10.77 5.47
C GLU A 58 -13.05 -12.14 4.81
N ARG A 59 -12.37 -12.18 3.66
CA ARG A 59 -11.93 -13.43 3.02
C ARG A 59 -11.00 -14.29 3.89
N TRP A 60 -10.25 -13.66 4.77
CA TRP A 60 -9.28 -14.33 5.67
C TRP A 60 -9.84 -14.58 7.07
N GLY A 61 -10.65 -13.69 7.56
CA GLY A 61 -11.13 -13.70 8.94
C GLY A 61 -12.64 -13.93 9.10
N GLY A 62 -13.36 -14.06 8.00
CA GLY A 62 -14.82 -14.17 8.05
C GLY A 62 -15.49 -12.93 8.66
N ALA A 63 -16.74 -13.09 9.07
CA ALA A 63 -17.59 -12.00 9.57
C ALA A 63 -17.02 -11.27 10.82
N ARG A 64 -16.10 -11.88 11.57
CA ARG A 64 -15.48 -11.27 12.76
C ARG A 64 -14.69 -9.99 12.45
N VAL A 65 -14.30 -9.79 11.17
CA VAL A 65 -13.58 -8.59 10.73
C VAL A 65 -14.50 -7.37 10.63
N ARG A 66 -15.80 -7.60 10.45
CA ARG A 66 -16.79 -6.53 10.28
C ARG A 66 -16.82 -5.64 11.51
N ARG A 67 -16.77 -4.33 11.29
CA ARG A 67 -16.86 -3.28 12.31
C ARG A 67 -15.77 -3.31 13.40
N THR A 68 -14.83 -4.26 13.33
CA THR A 68 -13.74 -4.34 14.30
C THR A 68 -12.79 -3.18 14.13
N ALA A 69 -12.48 -2.47 15.22
CA ALA A 69 -11.53 -1.36 15.20
C ALA A 69 -10.11 -1.85 14.94
N TYR A 70 -9.36 -1.11 14.12
CA TYR A 70 -7.94 -1.38 13.92
C TYR A 70 -7.13 -0.99 15.16
N ARG A 71 -6.17 -1.81 15.52
CA ARG A 71 -5.06 -1.37 16.38
C ARG A 71 -4.09 -0.58 15.50
N ARG A 72 -3.51 0.49 16.04
CA ARG A 72 -2.52 1.29 15.33
C ARG A 72 -1.24 1.38 16.14
N ASN A 73 -0.11 1.25 15.44
CA ASN A 73 1.18 1.50 16.05
C ASN A 73 1.48 3.01 16.16
N ALA A 74 2.65 3.38 16.68
CA ALA A 74 3.07 4.77 16.84
C ALA A 74 3.10 5.56 15.52
N SER A 75 3.35 4.91 14.40
CA SER A 75 3.34 5.51 13.04
C SER A 75 1.95 5.55 12.41
N GLY A 76 0.91 5.07 13.12
CA GLY A 76 -0.48 5.05 12.63
C GLY A 76 -0.81 3.88 11.71
N SER A 77 0.09 2.94 11.47
CA SER A 77 -0.13 1.75 10.63
C SER A 77 -1.17 0.83 11.29
N PRO A 78 -2.23 0.43 10.55
CA PRO A 78 -3.31 -0.38 11.08
C PRO A 78 -2.95 -1.86 11.14
N SER A 79 -3.48 -2.56 12.14
CA SER A 79 -3.45 -4.02 12.26
C SER A 79 -4.74 -4.54 12.88
N LEU A 80 -5.04 -5.82 12.68
CA LEU A 80 -6.13 -6.55 13.34
C LEU A 80 -5.57 -7.79 14.01
N ALA A 81 -5.94 -8.02 15.27
CA ALA A 81 -5.48 -9.19 16.02
C ALA A 81 -5.94 -10.50 15.35
N GLY A 82 -5.04 -11.46 15.20
CA GLY A 82 -5.33 -12.75 14.56
C GLY A 82 -5.63 -12.69 13.07
N MET A 83 -5.24 -11.59 12.41
CA MET A 83 -5.42 -11.40 10.98
C MET A 83 -4.08 -11.32 10.26
N PRO A 84 -4.04 -11.66 8.96
CA PRO A 84 -2.89 -11.43 8.10
C PRO A 84 -2.44 -9.97 8.12
N ALA A 85 -1.18 -9.72 7.79
CA ALA A 85 -0.70 -8.37 7.55
C ALA A 85 -1.37 -7.78 6.30
N PHE A 86 -1.70 -6.50 6.35
CA PHE A 86 -2.35 -5.81 5.25
C PHE A 86 -1.86 -4.37 5.10
N SER A 87 -2.00 -3.84 3.90
CA SER A 87 -1.66 -2.45 3.57
C SER A 87 -2.65 -1.90 2.56
N LEU A 88 -2.91 -0.60 2.63
CA LEU A 88 -3.79 0.14 1.74
C LEU A 88 -3.08 1.41 1.27
N SER A 89 -3.11 1.66 -0.03
CA SER A 89 -2.82 2.96 -0.63
C SER A 89 -3.95 3.38 -1.57
N HIS A 90 -4.15 4.67 -1.77
CA HIS A 90 -5.12 5.18 -2.74
C HIS A 90 -4.66 6.52 -3.28
N ALA A 91 -4.90 6.75 -4.57
CA ALA A 91 -4.64 7.99 -5.29
C ALA A 91 -5.70 8.18 -6.39
N ASP A 92 -6.27 9.39 -6.47
CA ASP A 92 -7.12 9.85 -7.58
C ASP A 92 -8.11 8.80 -8.13
N GLY A 93 -9.00 8.31 -7.29
CA GLY A 93 -10.06 7.38 -7.69
C GLY A 93 -9.65 5.91 -7.77
N VAL A 94 -8.42 5.55 -7.39
CA VAL A 94 -7.93 4.16 -7.40
C VAL A 94 -7.36 3.79 -6.03
N ALA A 95 -7.55 2.54 -5.60
CA ALA A 95 -6.87 2.01 -4.43
C ALA A 95 -6.10 0.73 -4.74
N LEU A 96 -5.05 0.50 -3.99
CA LEU A 96 -4.26 -0.72 -3.98
C LEU A 96 -4.31 -1.32 -2.57
N ILE A 97 -4.77 -2.56 -2.48
CA ILE A 97 -4.87 -3.31 -1.23
C ILE A 97 -3.92 -4.50 -1.32
N GLY A 98 -3.13 -4.71 -0.28
CA GLY A 98 -2.30 -5.90 -0.13
C GLY A 98 -2.66 -6.65 1.14
N VAL A 99 -2.77 -7.98 1.06
CA VAL A 99 -2.99 -8.89 2.20
C VAL A 99 -2.04 -10.07 2.07
N THR A 100 -1.35 -10.41 3.16
CA THR A 100 -0.36 -11.50 3.18
C THR A 100 -0.38 -12.24 4.51
N PRO A 101 -0.23 -13.58 4.52
CA PRO A 101 0.00 -14.34 5.76
C PRO A 101 1.39 -14.11 6.36
N ALA A 102 2.34 -13.52 5.61
CA ALA A 102 3.63 -13.11 6.15
C ALA A 102 3.47 -11.95 7.14
N ARG A 103 4.52 -11.63 7.92
CA ARG A 103 4.47 -10.65 9.00
C ARG A 103 4.35 -9.21 8.51
N ALA A 104 4.84 -8.92 7.28
CA ALA A 104 4.93 -7.56 6.79
C ALA A 104 4.52 -7.44 5.33
N ILE A 105 3.74 -6.41 5.03
CA ILE A 105 3.41 -5.95 3.69
C ILE A 105 3.24 -4.44 3.70
N GLY A 106 3.76 -3.79 2.67
CA GLY A 106 3.45 -2.40 2.36
C GLY A 106 3.12 -2.27 0.90
N VAL A 107 2.07 -1.55 0.57
CA VAL A 107 1.73 -1.19 -0.81
C VAL A 107 1.65 0.31 -0.94
N ASP A 108 2.11 0.81 -2.08
CA ASP A 108 1.89 2.20 -2.43
C ASP A 108 1.57 2.34 -3.90
N LEU A 109 0.80 3.38 -4.21
CA LEU A 109 0.37 3.68 -5.57
C LEU A 109 0.24 5.19 -5.74
N GLU A 110 0.65 5.68 -6.91
CA GLU A 110 0.55 7.07 -7.34
C GLU A 110 0.03 7.15 -8.77
N ARG A 111 -0.71 8.22 -9.08
CA ARG A 111 -1.01 8.57 -10.46
C ARG A 111 0.10 9.44 -11.02
N GLU A 112 0.45 9.22 -12.28
CA GLU A 112 1.48 10.02 -12.95
C GLU A 112 1.06 11.49 -12.99
N ARG A 113 1.94 12.36 -12.50
CA ARG A 113 1.74 13.81 -12.38
C ARG A 113 3.06 14.56 -12.38
N ARG A 114 3.01 15.85 -12.61
CA ARG A 114 4.21 16.70 -12.46
C ARG A 114 4.64 16.78 -11.00
N VAL A 115 5.96 16.72 -10.79
CA VAL A 115 6.59 16.78 -9.47
C VAL A 115 7.56 17.96 -9.39
N ARG A 116 7.31 18.85 -8.44
CA ARG A 116 8.17 20.02 -8.18
C ARG A 116 9.08 19.73 -6.99
N VAL A 117 10.31 19.33 -7.28
CA VAL A 117 11.38 19.12 -6.29
C VAL A 117 12.70 19.59 -6.88
N SER A 118 13.69 19.92 -6.02
CA SER A 118 15.01 20.28 -6.50
C SER A 118 15.68 19.11 -7.25
N ALA A 119 16.56 19.41 -8.20
CA ALA A 119 17.30 18.40 -8.96
C ALA A 119 18.05 17.43 -8.03
N ARG A 120 18.70 17.96 -6.99
CA ARG A 120 19.40 17.17 -5.98
C ARG A 120 18.44 16.20 -5.28
N ARG A 121 17.30 16.68 -4.79
CA ARG A 121 16.31 15.84 -4.10
C ARG A 121 15.75 14.76 -5.01
N ARG A 122 15.54 15.08 -6.28
CA ARG A 122 15.12 14.12 -7.30
C ARG A 122 16.12 12.98 -7.42
N GLN A 123 17.39 13.29 -7.56
CA GLN A 123 18.46 12.28 -7.68
C GLN A 123 18.60 11.41 -6.41
N GLU A 124 18.51 12.01 -5.24
CA GLU A 124 18.57 11.28 -3.97
C GLU A 124 17.43 10.27 -3.82
N ILE A 125 16.19 10.65 -4.18
CA ILE A 125 15.01 9.76 -4.13
C ILE A 125 15.13 8.64 -5.17
N LEU A 126 15.60 8.97 -6.39
CA LEU A 126 15.83 7.96 -7.43
C LEU A 126 16.85 6.91 -6.96
N ALA A 127 17.99 7.35 -6.40
CA ALA A 127 19.01 6.45 -5.90
C ALA A 127 18.49 5.56 -4.76
N ALA A 128 17.78 6.13 -3.79
CA ALA A 128 17.21 5.38 -2.68
C ALA A 128 16.17 4.34 -3.17
N GLY A 129 15.24 4.74 -4.05
CA GLY A 129 14.23 3.84 -4.60
C GLY A 129 14.82 2.73 -5.46
N ALA A 130 15.91 3.00 -6.19
CA ALA A 130 16.63 1.97 -6.95
C ALA A 130 17.30 0.96 -6.02
N GLY A 131 17.98 1.43 -4.97
CA GLY A 131 18.60 0.57 -3.97
C GLY A 131 17.59 -0.38 -3.32
N LEU A 132 16.40 0.10 -2.94
CA LEU A 132 15.35 -0.73 -2.36
C LEU A 132 14.85 -1.84 -3.31
N ALA A 133 14.74 -1.55 -4.60
CA ALA A 133 14.29 -2.52 -5.60
C ALA A 133 15.40 -3.44 -6.13
N GLY A 134 16.65 -3.22 -5.73
CA GLY A 134 17.81 -3.92 -6.28
C GLY A 134 18.08 -3.60 -7.76
N ALA A 135 17.55 -2.47 -8.24
CA ALA A 135 17.74 -1.99 -9.60
C ALA A 135 18.92 -1.02 -9.66
N VAL A 136 19.51 -0.84 -10.85
CA VAL A 136 20.55 0.16 -11.09
C VAL A 136 19.92 1.45 -11.59
N VAL A 137 20.38 2.60 -11.09
CA VAL A 137 19.92 3.92 -11.54
C VAL A 137 20.56 4.26 -12.90
N ASN A 138 19.96 3.77 -13.98
CA ASN A 138 20.26 4.23 -15.34
C ASN A 138 19.07 4.95 -15.98
N ALA A 139 18.03 5.21 -15.19
CA ALA A 139 16.79 5.81 -15.71
C ALA A 139 16.92 7.34 -15.80
N PRO A 140 16.34 7.97 -16.84
CA PRO A 140 16.22 9.42 -16.92
C PRO A 140 15.50 9.97 -15.68
N ALA A 141 15.91 11.16 -15.21
CA ALA A 141 15.32 11.80 -14.02
C ALA A 141 13.95 12.45 -14.31
N THR A 142 13.03 11.71 -14.94
CA THR A 142 11.67 12.16 -15.25
C THR A 142 10.76 12.12 -14.03
N ASP A 143 9.59 12.77 -14.11
CA ASP A 143 8.58 12.72 -13.04
C ASP A 143 8.07 11.29 -12.81
N ARG A 144 7.90 10.50 -13.88
CA ARG A 144 7.51 9.10 -13.79
C ARG A 144 8.52 8.27 -12.98
N HIS A 145 9.81 8.41 -13.29
CA HIS A 145 10.86 7.67 -12.55
C HIS A 145 10.94 8.12 -11.10
N PHE A 146 10.77 9.41 -10.82
CA PHE A 146 10.69 9.92 -9.45
C PHE A 146 9.51 9.32 -8.69
N LEU A 147 8.32 9.32 -9.27
CA LEU A 147 7.13 8.74 -8.63
C LEU A 147 7.27 7.24 -8.43
N GLN A 148 7.90 6.51 -9.37
CA GLN A 148 8.21 5.09 -9.16
C GLN A 148 9.19 4.87 -7.99
N ALA A 149 10.21 5.68 -7.84
CA ALA A 149 11.11 5.62 -6.69
C ALA A 149 10.38 6.00 -5.39
N TRP A 150 9.47 6.96 -5.45
CA TRP A 150 8.65 7.39 -4.32
C TRP A 150 7.73 6.29 -3.82
N VAL A 151 6.97 5.63 -4.70
CA VAL A 151 6.08 4.52 -4.28
C VAL A 151 6.86 3.33 -3.71
N ARG A 152 8.09 3.08 -4.17
CA ARG A 152 8.97 2.08 -3.56
C ARG A 152 9.32 2.42 -2.11
N LEU A 153 9.67 3.69 -1.84
CA LEU A 153 10.00 4.18 -0.50
C LEU A 153 8.78 4.15 0.43
N GLU A 154 7.61 4.58 -0.05
CA GLU A 154 6.36 4.53 0.72
C GLU A 154 5.92 3.09 1.01
N ALA A 155 5.98 2.18 0.02
CA ALA A 155 5.68 0.77 0.24
C ALA A 155 6.64 0.14 1.26
N TYR A 156 7.93 0.47 1.16
CA TYR A 156 8.94 0.01 2.11
C TYR A 156 8.67 0.52 3.53
N ALA A 157 8.36 1.81 3.69
CA ALA A 157 8.01 2.40 4.99
C ALA A 157 6.76 1.73 5.60
N LYS A 158 5.72 1.54 4.80
CA LYS A 158 4.48 0.86 5.22
C LYS A 158 4.73 -0.58 5.66
N ALA A 159 5.59 -1.33 4.96
CA ALA A 159 5.95 -2.70 5.34
C ALA A 159 6.67 -2.76 6.69
N GLN A 160 7.42 -1.73 7.05
CA GLN A 160 8.05 -1.63 8.37
C GLN A 160 7.10 -1.12 9.47
N GLY A 161 5.91 -0.67 9.09
CA GLY A 161 5.01 0.04 10.01
C GLY A 161 5.57 1.39 10.46
N GLU A 162 6.42 2.01 9.64
CA GLU A 162 7.09 3.28 9.92
C GLU A 162 6.55 4.42 9.04
N SER A 163 6.83 5.66 9.43
CA SER A 163 6.57 6.81 8.55
C SER A 163 7.66 6.92 7.48
N LEU A 164 7.29 7.43 6.29
CA LEU A 164 8.29 7.75 5.26
C LEU A 164 9.37 8.70 5.79
N GLY A 165 8.98 9.67 6.64
CA GLY A 165 9.93 10.57 7.29
C GLY A 165 11.04 9.82 8.02
N ARG A 166 10.70 8.79 8.79
CA ARG A 166 11.65 7.95 9.51
C ARG A 166 12.58 7.20 8.56
N VAL A 167 12.04 6.60 7.50
CA VAL A 167 12.86 5.92 6.48
C VAL A 167 13.84 6.88 5.82
N LEU A 168 13.40 8.10 5.49
CA LEU A 168 14.29 9.13 4.91
C LEU A 168 15.38 9.61 5.89
N ASP A 169 15.08 9.65 7.19
CA ASP A 169 16.08 9.96 8.23
C ASP A 169 17.09 8.83 8.36
N ASP A 170 16.65 7.58 8.40
CA ASP A 170 17.50 6.39 8.45
C ASP A 170 18.43 6.28 7.22
N LEU A 171 17.96 6.71 6.06
CA LEU A 171 18.73 6.83 4.83
C LEU A 171 19.55 8.13 4.79
N GLN A 172 19.53 8.93 5.85
CA GLN A 172 20.21 10.22 5.96
C GLN A 172 19.78 11.24 4.86
N LEU A 173 18.54 11.16 4.38
CA LEU A 173 18.03 12.04 3.32
C LEU A 173 17.32 13.30 3.85
N ARG A 174 17.12 13.45 5.16
CA ARG A 174 16.43 14.59 5.78
C ARG A 174 17.25 15.42 6.76
N SER A 175 18.41 14.93 7.21
CA SER A 175 19.16 15.61 8.26
C SER A 175 19.69 16.99 7.81
N PRO A 176 19.40 18.10 8.51
CA PRO A 176 19.96 19.40 8.21
C PRO A 176 21.48 19.40 8.39
N GLY A 177 22.22 20.11 7.53
CA GLY A 177 23.67 20.28 7.67
C GLY A 177 24.52 19.03 7.37
N ARG A 178 23.93 17.94 6.91
CA ARG A 178 24.65 16.71 6.58
C ARG A 178 25.66 16.92 5.43
N ARG A 179 26.80 16.24 5.51
CA ARG A 179 27.70 16.08 4.37
C ARG A 179 26.93 15.35 3.24
N ALA A 180 27.00 15.87 2.03
CA ALA A 180 26.32 15.27 0.89
C ALA A 180 26.84 13.84 0.67
N LEU A 181 25.96 12.84 0.77
CA LEU A 181 26.28 11.49 0.35
C LEU A 181 26.35 11.42 -1.18
N SER A 182 27.20 10.57 -1.71
CA SER A 182 27.16 10.22 -3.13
C SER A 182 25.89 9.41 -3.43
N LEU A 183 25.38 9.51 -4.66
CA LEU A 183 24.20 8.74 -5.07
C LEU A 183 24.43 7.22 -4.94
N ALA A 184 25.65 6.76 -5.22
CA ALA A 184 26.05 5.36 -5.04
C ALA A 184 25.95 4.92 -3.57
N ASN A 185 26.36 5.78 -2.63
CA ASN A 185 26.25 5.48 -1.19
C ASN A 185 24.79 5.45 -0.72
N ILE A 186 23.92 6.33 -1.26
CA ILE A 186 22.48 6.31 -0.98
C ILE A 186 21.85 5.01 -1.49
N GLU A 187 22.15 4.62 -2.73
CA GLU A 187 21.67 3.38 -3.33
C GLU A 187 22.11 2.15 -2.53
N ALA A 188 23.42 2.08 -2.23
CA ALA A 188 23.97 0.97 -1.44
C ALA A 188 23.39 0.90 -0.04
N GLY A 189 23.24 2.04 0.64
CA GLY A 189 22.62 2.14 1.96
C GLY A 189 21.16 1.66 1.97
N ALA A 190 20.37 2.07 0.99
CA ALA A 190 18.98 1.64 0.85
C ALA A 190 18.87 0.12 0.59
N ARG A 191 19.72 -0.43 -0.29
CA ARG A 191 19.82 -1.86 -0.55
C ARG A 191 20.16 -2.64 0.72
N GLN A 192 21.21 -2.24 1.43
CA GLN A 192 21.62 -2.88 2.67
C GLN A 192 20.53 -2.81 3.74
N GLN A 193 19.80 -1.69 3.82
CA GLN A 193 18.70 -1.54 4.76
C GLN A 193 17.54 -2.51 4.44
N ALA A 194 17.16 -2.66 3.16
CA ALA A 194 16.15 -3.62 2.75
C ALA A 194 16.57 -5.07 3.07
N GLU A 195 17.83 -5.42 2.83
CA GLU A 195 18.40 -6.73 3.15
C GLU A 195 18.38 -7.02 4.65
N ARG A 196 18.83 -6.08 5.48
CA ARG A 196 18.83 -6.22 6.97
C ARG A 196 17.42 -6.39 7.52
N ARG A 197 16.41 -5.75 6.92
CA ARG A 197 15.00 -5.88 7.29
C ARG A 197 14.35 -7.12 6.71
N GLY A 198 15.04 -7.89 5.88
CA GLY A 198 14.47 -9.04 5.19
C GLY A 198 13.34 -8.67 4.24
N LEU A 199 13.31 -7.44 3.72
CA LEU A 199 12.26 -6.97 2.82
C LEU A 199 12.72 -6.98 1.36
N ARG A 200 11.76 -7.21 0.46
CA ARG A 200 11.90 -7.10 -0.98
C ARG A 200 10.86 -6.12 -1.51
N VAL A 201 11.31 -5.15 -2.29
CA VAL A 201 10.43 -4.19 -2.98
C VAL A 201 10.30 -4.58 -4.45
N ILE A 202 9.08 -4.63 -4.95
CA ILE A 202 8.74 -5.08 -6.31
C ILE A 202 7.84 -4.03 -6.94
N ASP A 203 8.17 -3.61 -8.15
CA ASP A 203 7.28 -2.76 -8.96
C ASP A 203 6.10 -3.58 -9.46
N LEU A 204 4.93 -2.96 -9.53
CA LEU A 204 3.71 -3.58 -10.01
C LEU A 204 3.44 -3.19 -11.46
N ALA A 205 3.07 -4.17 -12.28
CA ALA A 205 2.57 -3.92 -13.63
C ALA A 205 1.13 -3.39 -13.54
N LEU A 206 0.98 -2.07 -13.58
CA LEU A 206 -0.28 -1.34 -13.50
C LEU A 206 -0.60 -0.66 -14.84
N PRO A 207 -1.86 -0.21 -15.06
CA PRO A 207 -2.20 0.64 -16.21
C PRO A 207 -1.25 1.83 -16.35
N ALA A 208 -1.00 2.28 -17.58
CA ALA A 208 0.07 3.23 -17.93
C ALA A 208 0.09 4.55 -17.12
N SER A 209 -1.07 5.01 -16.64
CA SER A 209 -1.17 6.24 -15.82
C SER A 209 -0.90 6.03 -14.33
N LEU A 210 -0.68 4.78 -13.89
CA LEU A 210 -0.44 4.44 -12.51
C LEU A 210 0.98 3.92 -12.30
N LEU A 211 1.49 4.15 -11.12
CA LEU A 211 2.76 3.66 -10.62
C LEU A 211 2.51 3.00 -9.27
N GLY A 212 3.08 1.85 -9.04
CA GLY A 212 2.87 1.16 -7.77
C GLY A 212 4.01 0.25 -7.42
N ALA A 213 4.13 -0.01 -6.13
CA ALA A 213 5.09 -0.95 -5.58
C ALA A 213 4.49 -1.72 -4.41
N VAL A 214 5.04 -2.90 -4.18
CA VAL A 214 4.79 -3.70 -2.99
C VAL A 214 6.11 -4.05 -2.32
N ALA A 215 6.16 -3.91 -1.01
CA ALA A 215 7.25 -4.39 -0.16
C ALA A 215 6.75 -5.60 0.64
N LEU A 216 7.50 -6.70 0.61
CA LEU A 216 7.17 -7.98 1.22
C LEU A 216 8.36 -8.56 1.98
N GLU A 217 8.09 -9.29 3.04
CA GLU A 217 9.08 -10.11 3.76
C GLU A 217 9.64 -11.21 2.86
N ARG A 218 10.95 -11.48 2.97
CA ARG A 218 11.63 -12.58 2.26
C ARG A 218 11.64 -13.86 3.12
N PRO A 219 11.55 -15.06 2.53
CA PRO A 219 11.22 -15.31 1.13
C PRO A 219 9.71 -15.18 0.90
N ALA A 220 9.30 -14.48 -0.15
CA ALA A 220 7.90 -14.42 -0.55
C ALA A 220 7.75 -14.78 -2.03
N PRO A 221 6.78 -15.63 -2.39
CA PRO A 221 6.44 -15.85 -3.80
C PRO A 221 5.92 -14.54 -4.42
N PRO A 222 6.00 -14.39 -5.74
CA PRO A 222 5.44 -13.24 -6.43
C PRO A 222 3.97 -13.04 -6.04
N PRO A 223 3.56 -11.80 -5.68
CA PRO A 223 2.18 -11.52 -5.32
C PRO A 223 1.28 -11.62 -6.56
N ARG A 224 0.02 -12.00 -6.36
CA ARG A 224 -0.99 -11.99 -7.42
C ARG A 224 -1.77 -10.69 -7.37
N LEU A 225 -1.61 -9.88 -8.42
CA LEU A 225 -2.41 -8.67 -8.63
C LEU A 225 -3.71 -9.04 -9.36
N ARG A 226 -4.84 -8.58 -8.83
CA ARG A 226 -6.18 -8.79 -9.39
C ARG A 226 -6.95 -7.47 -9.41
N ARG A 227 -7.89 -7.33 -10.34
CA ARG A 227 -8.91 -6.28 -10.25
C ARG A 227 -9.95 -6.64 -9.20
N PHE A 228 -10.31 -5.66 -8.38
CA PHE A 228 -11.40 -5.80 -7.42
C PHE A 228 -12.74 -5.70 -8.16
N PRO A 229 -13.74 -6.55 -7.85
CA PRO A 229 -15.05 -6.47 -8.50
C PRO A 229 -15.73 -5.14 -8.24
N ALA A 230 -16.37 -4.60 -9.30
CA ALA A 230 -17.17 -3.39 -9.24
C ALA A 230 -18.69 -3.67 -9.38
N ASP A 231 -19.07 -4.95 -9.37
CA ASP A 231 -20.45 -5.40 -9.44
C ASP A 231 -20.80 -6.31 -8.25
N LEU A 232 -22.10 -6.40 -7.95
CA LEU A 232 -22.60 -7.13 -6.77
C LEU A 232 -22.32 -8.63 -6.85
N ASP A 233 -22.46 -9.23 -8.04
CA ASP A 233 -22.26 -10.66 -8.21
C ASP A 233 -20.78 -11.04 -8.07
N GLY A 234 -19.88 -10.20 -8.61
CA GLY A 234 -18.44 -10.33 -8.41
C GLY A 234 -18.06 -10.26 -6.93
N LEU A 235 -18.64 -9.30 -6.18
CA LEU A 235 -18.38 -9.17 -4.74
C LEU A 235 -18.95 -10.36 -3.94
N ARG A 236 -20.14 -10.84 -4.29
CA ARG A 236 -20.72 -12.05 -3.67
C ARG A 236 -19.84 -13.28 -3.93
N ARG A 237 -19.42 -13.49 -5.19
CA ARG A 237 -18.47 -14.58 -5.51
C ARG A 237 -17.16 -14.44 -4.74
N LEU A 238 -16.63 -13.21 -4.61
CA LEU A 238 -15.42 -12.95 -3.87
C LEU A 238 -15.56 -13.33 -2.39
N LEU A 239 -16.69 -13.03 -1.77
CA LEU A 239 -16.99 -13.37 -0.38
C LEU A 239 -17.27 -14.87 -0.18
N LEU A 240 -17.98 -15.51 -1.12
CA LEU A 240 -18.25 -16.95 -1.04
C LEU A 240 -16.99 -17.80 -1.19
N ALA A 241 -16.05 -17.38 -2.05
CA ALA A 241 -14.76 -18.04 -2.20
C ALA A 241 -13.87 -17.96 -0.92
N ALA A 242 -14.24 -17.12 0.04
CA ALA A 242 -13.56 -17.00 1.35
C ALA A 242 -13.89 -18.19 2.29
N GLY A 243 -15.09 -18.76 2.21
CA GLY A 243 -15.49 -19.90 3.03
C GLY A 243 -14.78 -21.23 2.70
N ALA A 244 -14.02 -21.27 1.60
CA ALA A 244 -13.23 -22.44 1.20
C ALA A 244 -11.79 -22.46 1.76
N VAL A 245 -11.37 -21.42 2.43
CA VAL A 245 -10.09 -21.40 3.18
C VAL A 245 -10.38 -21.83 4.61
N GLU A 246 -10.62 -23.12 4.83
CA GLU A 246 -10.53 -23.70 6.16
C GLU A 246 -9.14 -23.44 6.72
N VAL A 247 -9.13 -22.69 7.80
CA VAL A 247 -7.92 -22.35 8.55
C VAL A 247 -7.38 -23.65 9.16
N LEU A 248 -6.41 -24.25 8.52
CA LEU A 248 -5.45 -25.10 9.20
C LEU A 248 -4.57 -24.18 10.06
N ILE A 249 -5.03 -23.92 11.29
CA ILE A 249 -4.18 -23.40 12.35
C ILE A 249 -3.69 -24.63 13.12
N PRO A 250 -2.36 -24.85 13.23
CA PRO A 250 -1.83 -25.87 14.12
C PRO A 250 -2.07 -25.51 15.60
#